data_aaeb076b3b5ec90d979cbf20332ca396
#
_entry.id   aaeb076b3b5ec90d979cbf20332ca396
#
_cell.length_a   1.000
_cell.length_b   1.000
_cell.length_c   1.000
_cell.angle_alpha   90.00
_cell.angle_beta   90.00
_cell.angle_gamma   90.00
#
_symmetry.space_group_name_H-M   'P 1'
#
loop_
_entity.id
_entity.type
_entity.pdbx_description
1 polymer ?
#
loop_
_entity_poly.entity_id
_entity_poly.type
_entity_poly.pdbx_seq_one_letter_code
_entity_poly.pdbx_strand_id
1 'polypeptide(L)'
;MYTTVLTAYLSLWYNIQDMEVSMKLTHFDEGGNAHMVDVSQKDHTERVAVAEGFITLSEEAFHIVASGNVKKGDVLAVAQLAAIMGAKQTSNLIPLCHPLALTKVSVDCSLVEEKRAVCIRSTVKTTGPTGVEMEALMAVQVGLLTVYDMVKAVDKSMTIGPVYLVEKQGGKSGHFKR
;
A
#
# COMPACT_ATOMS: atom_id res chain seq x y z
N MET A 1 3.83 -17.74 -49.64
CA MET A 1 4.33 -16.64 -48.80
C MET A 1 3.55 -16.48 -47.48
N TYR A 2 2.35 -17.05 -47.31
CA TYR A 2 1.55 -16.97 -46.06
C TYR A 2 1.84 -18.07 -45.04
N THR A 3 2.44 -19.19 -45.45
CA THR A 3 2.72 -20.36 -44.60
C THR A 3 3.91 -20.12 -43.64
N THR A 4 4.88 -19.31 -44.03
CA THR A 4 6.12 -19.08 -43.25
C THR A 4 5.87 -18.12 -42.07
N VAL A 5 4.92 -17.18 -42.21
CA VAL A 5 4.57 -16.23 -41.16
C VAL A 5 3.75 -16.91 -40.07
N LEU A 6 2.86 -17.83 -40.43
CA LEU A 6 2.02 -18.57 -39.47
C LEU A 6 2.87 -19.51 -38.60
N THR A 7 3.90 -20.13 -39.18
CA THR A 7 4.81 -21.01 -38.43
C THR A 7 5.68 -20.23 -37.44
N ALA A 8 6.09 -19.01 -37.80
CA ALA A 8 6.84 -18.13 -36.90
C ALA A 8 5.97 -17.63 -35.74
N TYR A 9 4.70 -17.32 -35.98
CA TYR A 9 3.77 -16.94 -34.91
C TYR A 9 3.45 -18.10 -33.95
N LEU A 10 3.28 -19.31 -34.49
CA LEU A 10 3.03 -20.51 -33.67
C LEU A 10 4.26 -20.91 -32.85
N SER A 11 5.48 -20.75 -33.38
CA SER A 11 6.70 -21.01 -32.61
C SER A 11 6.95 -19.97 -31.53
N LEU A 12 6.57 -18.71 -31.76
CA LEU A 12 6.60 -17.66 -30.72
C LEU A 12 5.58 -17.94 -29.59
N TRP A 13 4.38 -18.42 -29.97
CA TRP A 13 3.35 -18.81 -28.98
C TRP A 13 3.77 -20.04 -28.17
N TYR A 14 4.40 -21.02 -28.78
CA TYR A 14 4.93 -22.21 -28.09
C TYR A 14 6.06 -21.84 -27.13
N ASN A 15 6.96 -20.93 -27.50
CA ASN A 15 8.04 -20.47 -26.63
C ASN A 15 7.56 -19.59 -25.45
N ILE A 16 6.38 -18.96 -25.55
CA ILE A 16 5.80 -18.21 -24.44
C ILE A 16 5.18 -19.17 -23.40
N GLN A 17 4.68 -20.34 -23.82
CA GLN A 17 4.16 -21.36 -22.88
C GLN A 17 5.28 -22.09 -22.12
N ASP A 18 6.50 -22.20 -22.67
CA ASP A 18 7.65 -22.81 -21.99
C ASP A 18 8.45 -21.82 -21.11
N MET A 19 8.16 -20.53 -21.16
CA MET A 19 8.54 -19.57 -20.13
C MET A 19 7.50 -19.56 -19.00
N GLU A 20 7.26 -20.70 -18.36
CA GLU A 20 6.79 -20.72 -16.99
C GLU A 20 7.89 -20.10 -16.09
N VAL A 21 7.94 -18.78 -16.05
CA VAL A 21 8.36 -18.10 -14.83
C VAL A 21 7.30 -18.47 -13.81
N SER A 22 7.50 -19.60 -13.15
CA SER A 22 6.71 -20.01 -11.99
C SER A 22 6.90 -18.94 -10.91
N MET A 23 6.23 -17.80 -11.06
CA MET A 23 5.96 -16.93 -9.94
C MET A 23 4.95 -17.67 -9.07
N LYS A 24 5.46 -18.55 -8.19
CA LYS A 24 4.64 -19.22 -7.17
C LYS A 24 4.04 -18.11 -6.31
N LEU A 25 2.73 -17.90 -6.46
CA LEU A 25 1.96 -17.11 -5.52
C LEU A 25 1.99 -17.86 -4.19
N THR A 26 2.72 -17.32 -3.21
CA THR A 26 3.02 -18.00 -1.94
C THR A 26 1.81 -18.22 -1.04
N HIS A 27 0.68 -17.60 -1.37
CA HIS A 27 -0.58 -17.70 -0.61
C HIS A 27 -1.54 -18.78 -1.13
N PHE A 28 -1.09 -19.61 -2.08
CA PHE A 28 -1.86 -20.76 -2.56
C PHE A 28 -1.01 -22.03 -2.45
N ASP A 29 -1.62 -23.10 -1.93
CA ASP A 29 -1.01 -24.42 -1.88
C ASP A 29 -1.03 -25.11 -3.26
N GLU A 30 -0.45 -26.31 -3.34
CA GLU A 30 -0.42 -27.08 -4.59
C GLU A 30 -1.82 -27.52 -5.05
N GLY A 31 -2.81 -27.53 -4.16
CA GLY A 31 -4.21 -27.79 -4.46
C GLY A 31 -5.01 -26.55 -4.84
N GLY A 32 -4.38 -25.36 -4.86
CA GLY A 32 -5.04 -24.09 -5.18
C GLY A 32 -5.83 -23.48 -4.01
N ASN A 33 -5.68 -23.99 -2.78
CA ASN A 33 -6.35 -23.43 -1.62
C ASN A 33 -5.54 -22.26 -1.05
N ALA A 34 -6.23 -21.20 -0.62
CA ALA A 34 -5.60 -20.08 0.04
C ALA A 34 -5.11 -20.48 1.44
N HIS A 35 -3.88 -20.12 1.78
CA HIS A 35 -3.31 -20.33 3.10
C HIS A 35 -2.40 -19.18 3.52
N MET A 36 -2.31 -18.94 4.82
CA MET A 36 -1.32 -18.03 5.38
C MET A 36 0.05 -18.70 5.35
N VAL A 37 1.06 -18.01 4.82
CA VAL A 37 2.42 -18.57 4.68
C VAL A 37 3.02 -18.90 6.05
N ASP A 38 3.57 -20.10 6.21
CA ASP A 38 4.31 -20.46 7.42
C ASP A 38 5.62 -19.66 7.51
N VAL A 39 5.78 -18.92 8.59
CA VAL A 39 6.97 -18.11 8.86
C VAL A 39 7.71 -18.55 10.13
N SER A 40 7.34 -19.70 10.72
CA SER A 40 7.89 -20.20 11.98
C SER A 40 9.41 -20.45 11.94
N GLN A 41 9.94 -20.80 10.76
CA GLN A 41 11.36 -21.07 10.52
C GLN A 41 12.15 -19.85 10.02
N LYS A 42 11.53 -18.64 9.98
CA LYS A 42 12.21 -17.43 9.54
C LYS A 42 12.82 -16.67 10.71
N ASP A 43 14.02 -16.17 10.49
CA ASP A 43 14.70 -15.33 11.50
C ASP A 43 13.91 -14.05 11.77
N HIS A 44 13.85 -13.67 13.04
CA HIS A 44 13.33 -12.40 13.47
C HIS A 44 14.39 -11.32 13.23
N THR A 45 14.16 -10.50 12.21
CA THR A 45 15.05 -9.38 11.86
C THR A 45 14.27 -8.07 11.84
N GLU A 46 14.99 -6.94 11.92
CA GLU A 46 14.36 -5.64 11.72
C GLU A 46 13.76 -5.56 10.30
N ARG A 47 12.53 -5.10 10.24
CA ARG A 47 11.77 -4.85 9.00
C ARG A 47 11.30 -3.41 8.99
N VAL A 48 11.51 -2.75 7.88
CA VAL A 48 11.03 -1.39 7.65
C VAL A 48 10.29 -1.35 6.33
N ALA A 49 9.14 -0.68 6.32
CA ALA A 49 8.43 -0.36 5.08
C ALA A 49 7.99 1.10 5.10
N VAL A 50 8.09 1.73 3.93
CA VAL A 50 7.62 3.09 3.67
C VAL A 50 6.63 3.04 2.53
N ALA A 51 5.43 3.56 2.75
CA ALA A 51 4.40 3.72 1.72
C ALA A 51 3.98 5.19 1.61
N GLU A 52 3.46 5.55 0.45
CA GLU A 52 3.00 6.91 0.16
C GLU A 52 1.76 6.87 -0.72
N GLY A 53 0.90 7.88 -0.56
CA GLY A 53 -0.27 8.04 -1.41
C GLY A 53 -0.87 9.42 -1.30
N PHE A 54 -1.83 9.69 -2.19
CA PHE A 54 -2.42 11.01 -2.37
C PHE A 54 -3.93 10.93 -2.42
N ILE A 55 -4.58 12.03 -2.00
CA ILE A 55 -5.96 12.31 -2.33
C ILE A 55 -6.01 13.71 -2.96
N THR A 56 -6.55 13.80 -4.18
CA THR A 56 -6.74 15.05 -4.91
C THR A 56 -8.08 15.66 -4.54
N LEU A 57 -8.10 16.99 -4.35
CA LEU A 57 -9.28 17.74 -3.93
C LEU A 57 -9.63 18.81 -4.97
N SER A 58 -10.88 19.28 -4.95
CA SER A 58 -11.24 20.53 -5.62
C SER A 58 -10.47 21.70 -4.98
N GLU A 59 -10.38 22.82 -5.70
CA GLU A 59 -9.71 24.02 -5.21
C GLU A 59 -10.32 24.53 -3.89
N GLU A 60 -11.66 24.55 -3.82
CA GLU A 60 -12.39 24.96 -2.61
C GLU A 60 -12.06 24.05 -1.41
N ALA A 61 -12.11 22.72 -1.61
CA ALA A 61 -11.82 21.75 -0.58
C ALA A 61 -10.37 21.84 -0.11
N PHE A 62 -9.43 22.03 -1.04
CA PHE A 62 -8.02 22.19 -0.73
C PHE A 62 -7.76 23.43 0.15
N HIS A 63 -8.35 24.58 -0.19
CA HIS A 63 -8.22 25.80 0.61
C HIS A 63 -8.82 25.63 2.03
N ILE A 64 -9.96 24.94 2.15
CA ILE A 64 -10.57 24.66 3.44
C ILE A 64 -9.64 23.78 4.31
N VAL A 65 -9.05 22.73 3.75
CA VAL A 65 -8.10 21.87 4.48
C VAL A 65 -6.85 22.67 4.85
N ALA A 66 -6.31 23.46 3.94
CA ALA A 66 -5.11 24.29 4.16
C ALA A 66 -5.30 25.36 5.23
N SER A 67 -6.51 25.91 5.35
CA SER A 67 -6.82 26.92 6.38
C SER A 67 -6.93 26.37 7.81
N GLY A 68 -7.02 25.05 7.99
CA GLY A 68 -7.26 24.41 9.28
C GLY A 68 -8.66 24.67 9.89
N ASN A 69 -9.53 25.40 9.19
CA ASN A 69 -10.84 25.85 9.69
C ASN A 69 -11.98 24.88 9.33
N VAL A 70 -11.79 23.59 9.49
CA VAL A 70 -12.85 22.61 9.27
C VAL A 70 -13.67 22.45 10.55
N LYS A 71 -15.01 22.55 10.45
CA LYS A 71 -15.94 22.36 11.59
C LYS A 71 -15.73 21.03 12.35
N LYS A 72 -15.18 20.02 11.69
CA LYS A 72 -14.90 18.69 12.25
C LYS A 72 -13.51 18.59 12.90
N GLY A 73 -12.75 19.68 13.03
CA GLY A 73 -11.39 19.69 13.56
C GLY A 73 -10.30 19.62 12.50
N ASP A 74 -9.06 19.45 12.93
CA ASP A 74 -7.90 19.34 12.04
C ASP A 74 -7.93 18.05 11.22
N VAL A 75 -8.20 18.18 9.91
CA VAL A 75 -8.31 17.03 8.98
C VAL A 75 -7.03 16.22 8.95
N LEU A 76 -5.86 16.88 8.92
CA LEU A 76 -4.59 16.19 8.81
C LEU A 76 -4.24 15.45 10.10
N ALA A 77 -4.51 16.04 11.25
CA ALA A 77 -4.28 15.39 12.54
C ALA A 77 -5.18 14.16 12.74
N VAL A 78 -6.46 14.25 12.35
CA VAL A 78 -7.39 13.11 12.43
C VAL A 78 -6.98 12.01 11.44
N ALA A 79 -6.60 12.38 10.21
CA ALA A 79 -6.11 11.43 9.20
C ALA A 79 -4.82 10.72 9.65
N GLN A 80 -3.89 11.44 10.29
CA GLN A 80 -2.66 10.88 10.86
C GLN A 80 -2.97 9.82 11.93
N LEU A 81 -3.88 10.14 12.87
CA LEU A 81 -4.28 9.20 13.91
C LEU A 81 -4.97 7.97 13.32
N ALA A 82 -5.88 8.17 12.36
CA ALA A 82 -6.57 7.09 11.65
C ALA A 82 -5.59 6.19 10.88
N ALA A 83 -4.58 6.76 10.23
CA ALA A 83 -3.53 6.02 9.55
C ALA A 83 -2.75 5.12 10.52
N ILE A 84 -2.37 5.62 11.70
CA ILE A 84 -1.70 4.81 12.73
C ILE A 84 -2.61 3.66 13.19
N MET A 85 -3.91 3.92 13.35
CA MET A 85 -4.88 2.88 13.69
C MET A 85 -5.03 1.85 12.57
N GLY A 86 -5.04 2.31 11.30
CA GLY A 86 -5.09 1.44 10.12
C GLY A 86 -3.95 0.44 10.07
N ALA A 87 -2.71 0.90 10.31
CA ALA A 87 -1.55 0.01 10.39
C ALA A 87 -1.74 -1.11 11.45
N LYS A 88 -2.28 -0.77 12.61
CA LYS A 88 -2.50 -1.73 13.71
C LYS A 88 -3.64 -2.73 13.44
N GLN A 89 -4.52 -2.44 12.49
CA GLN A 89 -5.66 -3.30 12.14
C GLN A 89 -5.43 -4.14 10.88
N THR A 90 -4.24 -4.11 10.28
CA THR A 90 -3.95 -4.76 9.00
C THR A 90 -4.32 -6.23 9.00
N SER A 91 -3.88 -7.01 9.98
CA SER A 91 -4.18 -8.44 10.05
C SER A 91 -5.66 -8.78 10.29
N ASN A 92 -6.44 -7.83 10.80
CA ASN A 92 -7.89 -7.99 10.97
C ASN A 92 -8.67 -7.71 9.69
N LEU A 93 -8.06 -7.04 8.69
CA LEU A 93 -8.69 -6.61 7.46
C LEU A 93 -8.17 -7.35 6.22
N ILE A 94 -6.91 -7.74 6.22
CA ILE A 94 -6.27 -8.47 5.12
C ILE A 94 -6.13 -9.94 5.50
N PRO A 95 -6.91 -10.85 4.87
CA PRO A 95 -7.15 -12.21 5.37
C PRO A 95 -5.89 -13.05 5.62
N LEU A 96 -4.84 -12.88 4.80
CA LEU A 96 -3.64 -13.72 4.86
C LEU A 96 -2.43 -12.99 5.47
N CYS A 97 -2.64 -11.80 6.07
CA CYS A 97 -1.59 -11.11 6.79
C CYS A 97 -1.40 -11.67 8.20
N HIS A 98 -0.13 -11.80 8.60
CA HIS A 98 0.23 -12.19 9.96
C HIS A 98 -0.06 -11.07 10.96
N PRO A 99 -0.54 -11.37 12.18
CA PRO A 99 -0.58 -10.39 13.25
C PRO A 99 0.86 -10.09 13.72
N LEU A 100 1.29 -8.83 13.56
CA LEU A 100 2.67 -8.40 13.86
C LEU A 100 2.69 -7.41 15.02
N ALA A 101 3.67 -7.58 15.91
CA ALA A 101 3.98 -6.60 16.94
C ALA A 101 4.77 -5.43 16.32
N LEU A 102 4.08 -4.34 15.99
CA LEU A 102 4.70 -3.15 15.41
C LEU A 102 5.50 -2.40 16.46
N THR A 103 6.79 -2.13 16.18
CA THR A 103 7.67 -1.39 17.08
C THR A 103 7.63 0.12 16.83
N LYS A 104 7.25 0.54 15.61
CA LYS A 104 7.08 1.95 15.24
C LYS A 104 6.06 2.09 14.13
N VAL A 105 5.19 3.08 14.24
CA VAL A 105 4.37 3.62 13.16
C VAL A 105 4.55 5.13 13.17
N SER A 106 5.07 5.70 12.10
CA SER A 106 5.21 7.14 11.89
C SER A 106 4.45 7.53 10.63
N VAL A 107 3.65 8.57 10.70
CA VAL A 107 2.83 9.04 9.59
C VAL A 107 3.02 10.54 9.44
N ASP A 108 3.35 10.96 8.24
CA ASP A 108 3.39 12.35 7.81
C ASP A 108 2.20 12.64 6.90
N CYS A 109 1.51 13.76 7.18
CA CYS A 109 0.45 14.30 6.34
C CYS A 109 0.86 15.70 5.87
N SER A 110 0.91 15.93 4.57
CA SER A 110 1.33 17.20 3.99
C SER A 110 0.42 17.64 2.85
N LEU A 111 0.37 18.95 2.62
CA LEU A 111 -0.32 19.56 1.48
C LEU A 111 0.63 19.63 0.30
N VAL A 112 0.13 19.31 -0.90
CA VAL A 112 0.85 19.40 -2.17
C VAL A 112 0.09 20.37 -3.07
N GLU A 113 0.50 21.63 -3.06
CA GLU A 113 -0.21 22.73 -3.73
C GLU A 113 -0.35 22.50 -5.24
N GLU A 114 0.73 22.10 -5.91
CA GLU A 114 0.74 21.92 -7.37
C GLU A 114 -0.25 20.82 -7.84
N LYS A 115 -0.61 19.91 -6.95
CA LYS A 115 -1.55 18.83 -7.23
C LYS A 115 -2.91 19.05 -6.58
N ARG A 116 -3.06 20.10 -5.76
CA ARG A 116 -4.21 20.28 -4.88
C ARG A 116 -4.56 18.99 -4.14
N ALA A 117 -3.57 18.43 -3.47
CA ALA A 117 -3.68 17.11 -2.86
C ALA A 117 -3.17 17.11 -1.42
N VAL A 118 -3.69 16.17 -0.63
CA VAL A 118 -3.06 15.73 0.61
C VAL A 118 -2.19 14.52 0.28
N CYS A 119 -0.93 14.58 0.68
CA CYS A 119 -0.01 13.45 0.65
C CYS A 119 0.05 12.82 2.05
N ILE A 120 -0.06 11.50 2.13
CA ILE A 120 0.19 10.73 3.34
C ILE A 120 1.35 9.79 3.09
N ARG A 121 2.36 9.87 3.95
CA ARG A 121 3.53 8.99 3.94
C ARG A 121 3.63 8.28 5.28
N SER A 122 3.69 6.95 5.25
CA SER A 122 3.83 6.12 6.44
C SER A 122 5.18 5.42 6.46
N THR A 123 5.74 5.28 7.65
CA THR A 123 6.92 4.43 7.92
C THR A 123 6.56 3.49 9.05
N VAL A 124 6.61 2.19 8.79
CA VAL A 124 6.29 1.15 9.77
C VAL A 124 7.51 0.28 10.00
N LYS A 125 7.72 -0.12 11.27
CA LYS A 125 8.81 -1.01 11.69
C LYS A 125 8.30 -2.13 12.59
N THR A 126 8.95 -3.27 12.46
CA THR A 126 8.83 -4.40 13.38
C THR A 126 10.16 -5.14 13.49
N THR A 127 10.31 -5.95 14.52
CA THR A 127 11.29 -7.04 14.57
C THR A 127 10.52 -8.34 14.49
N GLY A 128 10.60 -9.02 13.34
CA GLY A 128 9.73 -10.17 13.09
C GLY A 128 10.15 -11.03 11.89
N PRO A 129 9.40 -12.12 11.68
CA PRO A 129 9.72 -13.11 10.63
C PRO A 129 9.27 -12.65 9.23
N THR A 130 8.43 -11.60 9.13
CA THR A 130 7.89 -11.11 7.85
C THR A 130 7.93 -9.58 7.76
N GLY A 131 7.76 -9.05 6.56
CA GLY A 131 7.77 -7.59 6.31
C GLY A 131 6.49 -6.91 6.77
N VAL A 132 6.51 -5.57 6.77
CA VAL A 132 5.43 -4.68 7.22
C VAL A 132 4.91 -3.78 6.08
N GLU A 133 5.05 -4.28 4.85
CA GLU A 133 4.61 -3.54 3.65
C GLU A 133 3.10 -3.29 3.68
N MET A 134 2.32 -4.29 4.12
CA MET A 134 0.86 -4.18 4.18
C MET A 134 0.41 -3.21 5.26
N GLU A 135 1.07 -3.19 6.41
CA GLU A 135 0.83 -2.22 7.48
C GLU A 135 1.09 -0.79 7.03
N ALA A 136 2.18 -0.58 6.26
CA ALA A 136 2.50 0.74 5.71
C ALA A 136 1.48 1.18 4.66
N LEU A 137 1.08 0.31 3.74
CA LEU A 137 0.07 0.58 2.73
C LEU A 137 -1.31 0.82 3.35
N MET A 138 -1.71 0.01 4.36
CA MET A 138 -2.99 0.16 5.06
C MET A 138 -3.05 1.49 5.82
N ALA A 139 -1.95 1.91 6.46
CA ALA A 139 -1.89 3.22 7.10
C ALA A 139 -2.24 4.34 6.11
N VAL A 140 -1.61 4.34 4.94
CA VAL A 140 -1.86 5.36 3.90
C VAL A 140 -3.32 5.31 3.44
N GLN A 141 -3.85 4.12 3.14
CA GLN A 141 -5.23 3.96 2.65
C GLN A 141 -6.27 4.48 3.66
N VAL A 142 -6.14 4.11 4.93
CA VAL A 142 -7.07 4.52 5.98
C VAL A 142 -6.97 6.03 6.23
N GLY A 143 -5.76 6.59 6.21
CA GLY A 143 -5.55 8.03 6.34
C GLY A 143 -6.21 8.81 5.21
N LEU A 144 -6.00 8.42 3.95
CA LEU A 144 -6.60 9.07 2.78
C LEU A 144 -8.13 8.96 2.77
N LEU A 145 -8.66 7.79 3.15
CA LEU A 145 -10.10 7.58 3.28
C LEU A 145 -10.70 8.46 4.39
N THR A 146 -9.94 8.71 5.45
CA THR A 146 -10.35 9.62 6.53
C THR A 146 -10.40 11.07 6.05
N VAL A 147 -9.41 11.52 5.24
CA VAL A 147 -9.49 12.84 4.59
C VAL A 147 -10.77 12.94 3.75
N TYR A 148 -11.06 11.90 2.95
CA TYR A 148 -12.30 11.85 2.15
C TYR A 148 -13.54 12.00 3.03
N ASP A 149 -13.66 11.23 4.10
CA ASP A 149 -14.82 11.28 5.00
C ASP A 149 -15.03 12.65 5.62
N MET A 150 -13.95 13.29 6.04
CA MET A 150 -14.01 14.60 6.69
C MET A 150 -14.38 15.74 5.72
N VAL A 151 -14.02 15.63 4.45
CA VAL A 151 -14.15 16.69 3.42
C VAL A 151 -15.33 16.46 2.46
N LYS A 152 -15.90 15.25 2.38
CA LYS A 152 -16.96 14.87 1.43
C LYS A 152 -18.22 15.74 1.43
N ALA A 153 -18.45 16.51 2.49
CA ALA A 153 -19.57 17.46 2.52
C ALA A 153 -19.33 18.66 1.57
N VAL A 154 -18.07 18.99 1.30
CA VAL A 154 -17.63 20.06 0.40
C VAL A 154 -17.35 19.52 -1.00
N ASP A 155 -16.61 18.42 -1.07
CA ASP A 155 -16.19 17.82 -2.34
C ASP A 155 -16.43 16.31 -2.33
N LYS A 156 -17.26 15.81 -3.24
CA LYS A 156 -17.48 14.37 -3.46
C LYS A 156 -16.68 13.81 -4.63
N SER A 157 -16.01 14.69 -5.39
CA SER A 157 -15.24 14.31 -6.58
C SER A 157 -13.80 13.93 -6.28
N MET A 158 -13.39 13.98 -5.01
CA MET A 158 -12.04 13.62 -4.55
C MET A 158 -11.61 12.25 -5.07
N THR A 159 -10.36 12.14 -5.50
CA THR A 159 -9.78 10.90 -6.00
C THR A 159 -8.63 10.45 -5.11
N ILE A 160 -8.73 9.24 -4.58
CA ILE A 160 -7.67 8.60 -3.80
C ILE A 160 -6.76 7.83 -4.76
N GLY A 161 -5.49 8.17 -4.77
CA GLY A 161 -4.45 7.51 -5.56
C GLY A 161 -3.48 8.50 -6.24
N PRO A 162 -2.34 7.97 -6.71
CA PRO A 162 -1.85 6.61 -6.51
C PRO A 162 -1.45 6.34 -5.06
N VAL A 163 -1.48 5.05 -4.66
CA VAL A 163 -0.90 4.57 -3.40
C VAL A 163 0.12 3.48 -3.73
N TYR A 164 1.31 3.56 -3.17
CA TYR A 164 2.40 2.64 -3.51
C TYR A 164 3.41 2.48 -2.39
N LEU A 165 4.13 1.35 -2.44
CA LEU A 165 5.31 1.11 -1.63
C LEU A 165 6.47 1.96 -2.19
N VAL A 166 7.12 2.72 -1.30
CA VAL A 166 8.29 3.56 -1.63
C VAL A 166 9.57 2.79 -1.37
N GLU A 167 9.62 2.12 -0.21
CA GLU A 167 10.82 1.43 0.24
C GLU A 167 10.47 0.30 1.18
N LYS A 168 11.25 -0.77 1.12
CA LYS A 168 11.26 -1.78 2.18
C LYS A 168 12.67 -2.27 2.44
N GLN A 169 12.95 -2.60 3.69
CA GLN A 169 14.24 -3.11 4.12
C GLN A 169 14.06 -4.33 5.04
N GLY A 170 15.05 -5.22 4.99
CA GLY A 170 15.15 -6.41 5.81
C GLY A 170 14.59 -7.67 5.16
N GLY A 171 14.99 -8.82 5.72
CA GLY A 171 14.62 -10.14 5.24
C GLY A 171 15.38 -10.64 4.00
N LYS A 172 15.01 -11.85 3.57
CA LYS A 172 15.69 -12.53 2.45
C LYS A 172 15.56 -11.81 1.11
N SER A 173 14.49 -11.04 0.90
CA SER A 173 14.24 -10.29 -0.34
C SER A 173 15.03 -8.97 -0.44
N GLY A 174 15.88 -8.68 0.54
CA GLY A 174 16.79 -7.54 0.51
C GLY A 174 16.09 -6.18 0.61
N HIS A 175 16.72 -5.18 0.00
CA HIS A 175 16.25 -3.79 -0.01
C HIS A 175 15.58 -3.47 -1.35
N PHE A 176 14.35 -2.98 -1.29
CA PHE A 176 13.62 -2.41 -2.42
C PHE A 176 13.48 -0.91 -2.21
N LYS A 177 13.71 -0.14 -3.26
CA LYS A 177 13.44 1.30 -3.34
C LYS A 177 12.88 1.62 -4.71
N ARG A 178 11.78 2.41 -4.71
CA ARG A 178 11.09 2.85 -5.93
C ARG A 178 11.88 3.96 -6.62
#